data_fa71e2f41ad9eb0f602aaba8bce45069
#
_entry.id   fa71e2f41ad9eb0f602aaba8bce45069
#
_cell.length_a   1.000
_cell.length_b   1.000
_cell.length_c   1.000
_cell.angle_alpha   90.00
_cell.angle_beta   90.00
_cell.angle_gamma   90.00
#
_symmetry.space_group_name_H-M   'P 1'
#
loop_
_entity.id
_entity.type
_entity.pdbx_description
1 polymer ?
#
loop_
_entity_poly.entity_id
_entity_poly.type
_entity_poly.pdbx_seq_one_letter_code
_entity_poly.pdbx_strand_id
1 'polypeptide(L)'
;NLYAKQPGEDEAILDDFFQKHPGISYGITFNSKAYIIGEYILRHKRHDFHLIGYDLLTRNVACLREGVIDFLIAQQPTLQGYSSVESLCNHLILKKKVKECNYMPINLLTIENIDFYLDANRNNN
;
A
#
# COMPACT_ATOMS: atom_id res chain seq x y z
N ASN A 1 -9.60 13.79 0.66
CA ASN A 1 -9.72 12.93 -0.53
C ASN A 1 -8.76 13.46 -1.60
N LEU A 2 -7.57 12.85 -1.71
CA LEU A 2 -6.57 13.21 -2.72
C LEU A 2 -6.96 12.58 -4.06
N TYR A 3 -7.88 13.22 -4.76
CA TYR A 3 -8.20 12.94 -6.15
C TYR A 3 -7.79 14.15 -7.01
N ALA A 4 -6.47 14.36 -7.12
CA ALA A 4 -5.96 15.37 -8.02
C ALA A 4 -6.27 14.99 -9.48
N LYS A 5 -6.80 15.96 -10.22
CA LYS A 5 -7.13 15.80 -11.63
C LYS A 5 -6.01 16.31 -12.55
N GLN A 6 -5.06 17.08 -12.02
CA GLN A 6 -3.97 17.68 -12.78
C GLN A 6 -2.61 17.51 -12.07
N PRO A 7 -1.49 17.44 -12.81
CA PRO A 7 -0.16 17.43 -12.22
C PRO A 7 0.10 18.68 -11.35
N GLY A 8 0.59 18.47 -10.12
CA GLY A 8 0.88 19.54 -9.17
C GLY A 8 -0.28 19.94 -8.24
N GLU A 9 -1.50 19.46 -8.51
CA GLU A 9 -2.65 19.73 -7.63
C GLU A 9 -2.49 19.03 -6.27
N ASP A 10 -1.87 17.86 -6.24
CA ASP A 10 -1.56 17.13 -5.01
C ASP A 10 -0.66 17.94 -4.07
N GLU A 11 0.33 18.64 -4.61
CA GLU A 11 1.26 19.48 -3.83
C GLU A 11 0.51 20.60 -3.11
N ALA A 12 -0.34 21.33 -3.82
CA ALA A 12 -1.14 22.42 -3.25
C ALA A 12 -2.12 21.93 -2.17
N ILE A 13 -2.74 20.79 -2.39
CA ILE A 13 -3.65 20.16 -1.42
C ILE A 13 -2.90 19.77 -0.14
N LEU A 14 -1.72 19.17 -0.28
CA LEU A 14 -0.90 18.76 0.86
C LEU A 14 -0.33 19.97 1.62
N ASP A 15 0.09 21.02 0.91
CA ASP A 15 0.53 22.28 1.54
C ASP A 15 -0.59 22.89 2.38
N ASP A 16 -1.80 23.03 1.83
CA ASP A 16 -2.97 23.55 2.55
C ASP A 16 -3.33 22.67 3.74
N PHE A 17 -3.30 21.35 3.57
CA PHE A 17 -3.60 20.40 4.64
C PHE A 17 -2.61 20.54 5.81
N PHE A 18 -1.31 20.52 5.54
CA PHE A 18 -0.30 20.60 6.59
C PHE A 18 -0.21 21.98 7.24
N GLN A 19 -0.55 23.05 6.51
CA GLN A 19 -0.68 24.38 7.11
C GLN A 19 -1.86 24.46 8.10
N LYS A 20 -2.98 23.87 7.76
CA LYS A 20 -4.16 23.84 8.64
C LYS A 20 -4.02 22.90 9.83
N HIS A 21 -3.16 21.90 9.72
CA HIS A 21 -2.98 20.85 10.72
C HIS A 21 -1.50 20.66 11.11
N PRO A 22 -0.83 21.66 11.69
CA PRO A 22 0.60 21.60 11.96
C PRO A 22 1.01 20.56 13.01
N GLY A 23 0.08 20.12 13.86
CA GLY A 23 0.31 19.12 14.91
C GLY A 23 0.11 17.67 14.48
N ILE A 24 -0.24 17.41 13.22
CA ILE A 24 -0.40 16.03 12.75
C ILE A 24 0.98 15.42 12.45
N SER A 25 1.26 14.27 13.09
CA SER A 25 2.50 13.50 12.94
C SER A 25 2.28 12.08 12.40
N TYR A 26 1.04 11.66 12.18
CA TYR A 26 0.71 10.30 11.75
C TYR A 26 -0.32 10.31 10.63
N GLY A 27 -0.15 9.43 9.65
CA GLY A 27 -1.09 9.24 8.57
C GLY A 27 -1.17 7.79 8.11
N ILE A 28 -2.33 7.41 7.60
CA ILE A 28 -2.54 6.14 6.92
C ILE A 28 -3.28 6.38 5.61
N THR A 29 -2.82 5.74 4.55
CA THR A 29 -3.52 5.72 3.27
C THR A 29 -4.20 4.37 3.09
N PHE A 30 -5.44 4.37 2.63
CA PHE A 30 -6.21 3.15 2.35
C PHE A 30 -6.26 2.81 0.86
N ASN A 31 -5.38 3.42 0.08
CA ASN A 31 -5.22 3.15 -1.36
C ASN A 31 -3.74 3.01 -1.70
N SER A 32 -3.46 2.58 -2.92
CA SER A 32 -2.10 2.34 -3.42
C SER A 32 -1.25 3.60 -3.66
N LYS A 33 -1.78 4.80 -3.44
CA LYS A 33 -1.12 6.07 -3.75
C LYS A 33 -0.38 6.71 -2.56
N ALA A 34 0.10 5.91 -1.61
CA ALA A 34 0.87 6.39 -0.46
C ALA A 34 2.10 7.20 -0.87
N TYR A 35 2.70 6.88 -2.02
CA TYR A 35 3.85 7.58 -2.57
C TYR A 35 3.63 9.08 -2.79
N ILE A 36 2.39 9.53 -3.03
CA ILE A 36 2.10 10.97 -3.19
C ILE A 36 2.46 11.72 -1.92
N ILE A 37 2.01 11.22 -0.77
CA ILE A 37 2.34 11.80 0.53
C ILE A 37 3.81 11.54 0.88
N GLY A 38 4.32 10.33 0.63
CA GLY A 38 5.71 9.98 0.91
C GLY A 38 6.70 10.88 0.17
N GLU A 39 6.52 11.10 -1.12
CA GLU A 39 7.37 11.98 -1.91
C GLU A 39 7.24 13.45 -1.50
N TYR A 40 6.05 13.90 -1.10
CA TYR A 40 5.86 15.23 -0.53
C TYR A 40 6.67 15.39 0.76
N ILE A 41 6.57 14.44 1.70
CA ILE A 41 7.33 14.43 2.96
C ILE A 41 8.83 14.46 2.68
N LEU A 42 9.31 13.68 1.72
CA LEU A 42 10.72 13.62 1.33
C LEU A 42 11.21 14.98 0.80
N ARG A 43 10.45 15.63 -0.10
CA ARG A 43 10.79 16.94 -0.66
C ARG A 43 10.82 18.05 0.39
N HIS A 44 9.88 18.04 1.32
CA HIS A 44 9.74 19.05 2.38
C HIS A 44 10.52 18.69 3.66
N LYS A 45 11.27 17.57 3.66
CA LYS A 45 12.12 17.11 4.78
C LYS A 45 11.37 17.04 6.12
N ARG A 46 10.11 16.59 6.08
CA ARG A 46 9.29 16.41 7.28
C ARG A 46 9.55 15.05 7.92
N HIS A 47 10.68 14.92 8.62
CA HIS A 47 11.09 13.68 9.28
C HIS A 47 10.28 13.34 10.54
N ASP A 48 9.40 14.23 10.96
CA ASP A 48 8.51 14.08 12.11
C ASP A 48 7.16 13.43 11.77
N PHE A 49 6.96 13.06 10.50
CA PHE A 49 5.70 12.46 10.05
C PHE A 49 5.86 10.97 9.77
N HIS A 50 4.97 10.17 10.38
CA HIS A 50 4.92 8.72 10.24
C HIS A 50 3.78 8.31 9.30
N LEU A 51 4.09 7.56 8.25
CA LEU A 51 3.14 7.18 7.22
C LEU A 51 3.05 5.66 7.08
N ILE A 52 1.81 5.17 7.07
CA ILE A 52 1.48 3.79 6.71
C ILE A 52 0.78 3.80 5.35
N GLY A 53 1.25 2.97 4.44
CA GLY A 53 0.69 2.85 3.10
C GLY A 53 0.22 1.44 2.76
N TYR A 54 -0.48 1.35 1.64
CA TYR A 54 -0.95 0.09 1.04
C TYR A 54 -0.26 -0.15 -0.29
N ASP A 55 -0.11 -1.42 -0.64
CA ASP A 55 0.41 -1.94 -1.89
C ASP A 55 1.91 -1.70 -2.17
N LEU A 56 2.50 -2.65 -2.88
CA LEU A 56 3.93 -2.66 -3.21
C LEU A 56 4.22 -2.03 -4.58
N LEU A 57 3.60 -0.89 -4.88
CA LEU A 57 4.00 -0.12 -6.05
C LEU A 57 5.48 0.29 -5.92
N THR A 58 6.19 0.32 -7.02
CA THR A 58 7.62 0.68 -7.06
C THR A 58 7.91 1.99 -6.33
N ARG A 59 7.03 3.00 -6.49
CA ARG A 59 7.16 4.29 -5.82
C ARG A 59 6.91 4.20 -4.31
N ASN A 60 5.97 3.35 -3.85
CA ASN A 60 5.75 3.11 -2.42
C ASN A 60 6.96 2.42 -1.79
N VAL A 61 7.52 1.41 -2.46
CA VAL A 61 8.74 0.71 -2.00
C VAL A 61 9.93 1.66 -1.95
N ALA A 62 10.08 2.56 -2.93
CA ALA A 62 11.11 3.59 -2.89
C ALA A 62 10.95 4.50 -1.66
N CYS A 63 9.74 4.98 -1.38
CA CYS A 63 9.46 5.80 -0.19
C CYS A 63 9.70 5.04 1.13
N LEU A 64 9.44 3.72 1.16
CA LEU A 64 9.76 2.87 2.32
C LEU A 64 11.28 2.80 2.54
N ARG A 65 12.07 2.60 1.47
CA ARG A 65 13.53 2.55 1.54
C ARG A 65 14.17 3.89 1.94
N GLU A 66 13.54 5.00 1.54
CA GLU A 66 13.95 6.36 1.97
C GLU A 66 13.51 6.69 3.41
N GLY A 67 12.73 5.82 4.06
CA GLY A 67 12.30 6.00 5.44
C GLY A 67 11.18 7.02 5.64
N VAL A 68 10.51 7.47 4.58
CA VAL A 68 9.35 8.40 4.66
C VAL A 68 8.02 7.66 4.76
N ILE A 69 7.99 6.39 4.42
CA ILE A 69 6.93 5.45 4.77
C ILE A 69 7.51 4.47 5.78
N ASP A 70 6.84 4.30 6.93
CA ASP A 70 7.31 3.40 8.00
C ASP A 70 6.88 1.95 7.72
N PHE A 71 5.66 1.77 7.23
CA PHE A 71 5.07 0.46 6.96
C PHE A 71 4.31 0.45 5.64
N LEU A 72 4.42 -0.65 4.90
CA LEU A 72 3.55 -0.98 3.78
C LEU A 72 2.75 -2.23 4.09
N ILE A 73 1.46 -2.17 3.87
CA ILE A 73 0.57 -3.32 3.94
C ILE A 73 0.52 -3.95 2.56
N ALA A 74 1.10 -5.14 2.43
CA ALA A 74 1.10 -5.89 1.18
C ALA A 74 -0.11 -6.79 1.08
N GLN A 75 -0.84 -6.65 -0.01
CA GLN A 75 -1.85 -7.59 -0.46
C GLN A 75 -1.20 -8.62 -1.39
N GLN A 76 -1.83 -9.78 -1.53
CA GLN A 76 -1.40 -10.84 -2.44
C GLN A 76 -2.39 -10.97 -3.61
N PRO A 77 -2.37 -10.06 -4.59
CA PRO A 77 -3.39 -10.02 -5.65
C PRO A 77 -3.41 -11.29 -6.51
N THR A 78 -2.26 -11.89 -6.77
CA THR A 78 -2.18 -13.15 -7.51
C THR A 78 -2.86 -14.29 -6.76
N LEU A 79 -2.60 -14.43 -5.46
CA LEU A 79 -3.23 -15.45 -4.62
C LEU A 79 -4.73 -15.20 -4.47
N GLN A 80 -5.13 -13.93 -4.32
CA GLN A 80 -6.54 -13.53 -4.25
C GLN A 80 -7.28 -13.91 -5.54
N GLY A 81 -6.69 -13.58 -6.70
CA GLY A 81 -7.25 -13.93 -8.01
C GLY A 81 -7.38 -15.43 -8.20
N TYR A 82 -6.30 -16.18 -7.93
CA TYR A 82 -6.29 -17.64 -8.01
C TYR A 82 -7.36 -18.27 -7.12
N SER A 83 -7.39 -17.95 -5.84
CA SER A 83 -8.36 -18.49 -4.89
C SER A 83 -9.81 -18.16 -5.25
N SER A 84 -10.04 -16.98 -5.81
CA SER A 84 -11.38 -16.57 -6.27
C SER A 84 -11.86 -17.43 -7.44
N VAL A 85 -11.01 -17.64 -8.45
CA VAL A 85 -11.32 -18.47 -9.62
C VAL A 85 -11.48 -19.93 -9.21
N GLU A 86 -10.58 -20.46 -8.37
CA GLU A 86 -10.66 -21.81 -7.85
C GLU A 86 -11.97 -22.07 -7.08
N SER A 87 -12.35 -21.16 -6.19
CA SER A 87 -13.61 -21.25 -5.43
C SER A 87 -14.81 -21.23 -6.36
N LEU A 88 -14.79 -20.36 -7.39
CA LEU A 88 -15.86 -20.26 -8.36
C LEU A 88 -16.00 -21.55 -9.19
N CYS A 89 -14.88 -22.11 -9.67
CA CYS A 89 -14.85 -23.38 -10.39
C CYS A 89 -15.35 -24.54 -9.51
N ASN A 90 -14.90 -24.61 -8.27
CA ASN A 90 -15.35 -25.61 -7.31
C ASN A 90 -16.85 -25.54 -7.08
N HIS A 91 -17.40 -24.34 -6.95
CA HIS A 91 -18.84 -24.15 -6.72
C HIS A 91 -19.67 -24.43 -7.99
N LEU A 92 -19.33 -23.80 -9.11
CA LEU A 92 -20.18 -23.83 -10.33
C LEU A 92 -20.00 -25.12 -11.14
N ILE A 93 -18.77 -25.60 -11.29
CA ILE A 93 -18.44 -26.73 -12.16
C ILE A 93 -18.45 -28.04 -11.38
N LEU A 94 -17.72 -28.09 -10.28
CA LEU A 94 -17.57 -29.32 -9.50
C LEU A 94 -18.68 -29.51 -8.45
N LYS A 95 -19.60 -28.53 -8.32
CA LYS A 95 -20.71 -28.55 -7.35
C LYS A 95 -20.28 -28.83 -5.90
N LYS A 96 -19.04 -28.45 -5.56
CA LYS A 96 -18.50 -28.59 -4.21
C LYS A 96 -19.00 -27.46 -3.32
N LYS A 97 -19.14 -27.76 -2.03
CA LYS A 97 -19.40 -26.73 -1.02
C LYS A 97 -18.15 -25.88 -0.84
N VAL A 98 -18.26 -24.57 -1.00
CA VAL A 98 -17.17 -23.60 -0.78
C VAL A 98 -17.46 -22.77 0.47
N LYS A 99 -16.40 -22.21 1.06
CA LYS A 99 -16.53 -21.29 2.19
C LYS A 99 -17.13 -19.97 1.70
N GLU A 100 -18.04 -19.39 2.48
CA GLU A 100 -18.62 -18.08 2.18
C GLU A 100 -17.59 -16.96 2.27
N CYS A 101 -16.57 -17.12 3.13
CA CYS A 101 -15.52 -16.12 3.33
C CYS A 101 -14.15 -16.80 3.42
N ASN A 102 -13.21 -16.33 2.61
CA ASN A 102 -11.81 -16.72 2.63
C ASN A 102 -10.96 -15.52 3.04
N TYR A 103 -10.36 -15.58 4.23
CA TYR A 103 -9.44 -14.55 4.70
C TYR A 103 -8.08 -14.73 4.03
N MET A 104 -7.56 -13.64 3.49
CA MET A 104 -6.21 -13.59 2.93
C MET A 104 -5.22 -13.08 3.97
N PRO A 105 -3.97 -13.60 3.98
CA PRO A 105 -2.94 -13.09 4.86
C PRO A 105 -2.61 -11.64 4.50
N ILE A 106 -2.41 -10.82 5.52
CA ILE A 106 -1.91 -9.46 5.42
C ILE A 106 -0.45 -9.45 5.86
N ASN A 107 0.44 -8.95 5.01
CA ASN A 107 1.85 -8.82 5.32
C ASN A 107 2.18 -7.36 5.62
N LEU A 108 2.74 -7.12 6.80
CA LEU A 108 3.25 -5.82 7.19
C LEU A 108 4.74 -5.77 6.86
N LEU A 109 5.11 -4.85 5.97
CA LEU A 109 6.47 -4.69 5.48
C LEU A 109 7.12 -3.42 5.98
N THR A 110 8.36 -3.56 6.39
CA THR A 110 9.24 -2.50 6.85
C THR A 110 10.50 -2.46 5.99
N ILE A 111 11.36 -1.47 6.21
CA ILE A 111 12.66 -1.40 5.54
C ILE A 111 13.52 -2.64 5.81
N GLU A 112 13.36 -3.28 6.98
CA GLU A 112 14.16 -4.43 7.39
C GLU A 112 13.75 -5.73 6.69
N ASN A 113 12.48 -5.90 6.29
CA ASN A 113 11.98 -7.16 5.72
C ASN A 113 11.56 -7.09 4.24
N ILE A 114 11.54 -5.89 3.65
CA ILE A 114 11.03 -5.70 2.29
C ILE A 114 11.79 -6.51 1.25
N ASP A 115 13.11 -6.57 1.34
CA ASP A 115 13.94 -7.25 0.35
C ASP A 115 13.74 -8.77 0.42
N PHE A 116 13.66 -9.36 1.61
CA PHE A 116 13.32 -10.77 1.80
C PHE A 116 11.95 -11.12 1.22
N TYR A 117 10.97 -10.26 1.43
CA TYR A 117 9.62 -10.46 0.89
C TYR A 117 9.60 -10.42 -0.64
N LEU A 118 10.28 -9.46 -1.25
CA LEU A 118 10.34 -9.31 -2.70
C LEU A 118 11.07 -10.49 -3.36
N ASP A 119 12.17 -10.96 -2.78
CA ASP A 119 12.94 -12.10 -3.29
C ASP A 119 12.15 -13.42 -3.16
N ALA A 120 11.47 -13.64 -2.05
CA ALA A 120 10.62 -14.81 -1.86
C ALA A 120 9.49 -14.89 -2.91
N ASN A 121 8.89 -13.74 -3.25
CA ASN A 121 7.81 -13.70 -4.25
C ASN A 121 8.32 -13.78 -5.70
N ARG A 122 9.58 -13.44 -6.00
CA ARG A 122 10.19 -13.66 -7.32
C ARG A 122 10.46 -15.13 -7.59
N ASN A 123 10.84 -15.89 -6.59
CA ASN A 123 11.17 -17.32 -6.73
C ASN A 123 9.94 -18.23 -6.77
N ASN A 124 8.76 -17.72 -6.45
CA ASN A 124 7.49 -18.46 -6.50
C ASN A 124 6.68 -18.22 -7.79
N ASN A 125 7.19 -17.44 -8.71
CA ASN A 125 6.65 -17.20 -10.05
C ASN A 125 7.57 -17.82 -11.10
#